data_b9e228232f14dde7d63ca8e3296ad550
#
_entry.id   b9e228232f14dde7d63ca8e3296ad550
#
_cell.length_a   1.000
_cell.length_b   1.000
_cell.length_c   1.000
_cell.angle_alpha   90.00
_cell.angle_beta   90.00
_cell.angle_gamma   90.00
#
_symmetry.space_group_name_H-M   'P 1'
#
loop_
_entity.id
_entity.type
_entity.pdbx_description
1 polymer ?
#
loop_
_entity_poly.entity_id
_entity_poly.type
_entity_poly.pdbx_seq_one_letter_code
_entity_poly.pdbx_strand_id
1 'polypeptide(L)'
;MKIPGGGLFSRLVPRRGDRVSMGRWGRSQARFLSFFLPAAIFLIVLVIYPIVATLTLSFVAPDGSYAGLQNYGSVLGSPDTFNPACLQRGPPCGTLLNNLIWIGIHLPLTVFMGLFLAVLLQNVRGASFVKSLIFLGMVTPLIVVGVVLRFVLEYPIGVVPAFFGWLGIKSLDVNWLVTPNTLLLGLIFGTVWSWTGFSMIVYSAGLTTIPKDYFEAARVDGASEWQIFRKITWPLLRPVTLVIVTMTLLWELKLFDIVIGATNSQGGVGGAADVLALQMYRYFSNINYSSAAVVATLLTIFTLIVAVGLFRKLLGLPLRKKGRRTAPSVPQVETKSAKAAGDEGQGAVEGIS
;
A
#
# COMPACT_ATOMS: atom_id res chain seq x y z
N MET A 1 10.20 77.73 -2.03
CA MET A 1 10.35 76.32 -1.63
C MET A 1 9.72 75.41 -2.71
N LYS A 2 10.54 74.80 -3.60
CA LYS A 2 10.10 74.04 -4.79
C LYS A 2 9.97 72.62 -4.40
N ILE A 3 8.79 72.03 -4.59
CA ILE A 3 8.51 70.57 -4.43
C ILE A 3 8.86 69.89 -5.76
N PRO A 4 9.72 68.86 -5.81
CA PRO A 4 9.94 68.08 -7.04
C PRO A 4 8.89 66.99 -7.11
N GLY A 5 7.96 67.15 -8.04
CA GLY A 5 7.01 66.12 -8.41
C GLY A 5 7.53 65.28 -9.55
N GLY A 6 7.13 64.01 -9.56
CA GLY A 6 7.10 63.19 -10.76
C GLY A 6 8.26 62.24 -10.96
N GLY A 7 8.08 60.93 -10.68
CA GLY A 7 9.05 59.91 -11.06
C GLY A 7 8.80 58.50 -10.61
N LEU A 8 7.67 58.17 -9.99
CA LEU A 8 7.46 56.80 -9.49
C LEU A 8 6.53 55.92 -10.36
N PHE A 9 5.82 56.47 -11.31
CA PHE A 9 4.87 55.72 -12.14
C PHE A 9 5.38 55.30 -13.51
N SER A 10 6.60 55.72 -13.92
CA SER A 10 7.15 55.37 -15.23
C SER A 10 7.88 54.01 -15.28
N ARG A 11 7.95 53.24 -14.17
CA ARG A 11 8.64 51.93 -14.13
C ARG A 11 7.72 50.72 -14.24
N LEU A 12 6.41 50.90 -14.38
CA LEU A 12 5.45 49.78 -14.46
C LEU A 12 4.87 49.50 -15.85
N VAL A 13 5.38 50.14 -16.88
CA VAL A 13 5.00 49.80 -18.27
C VAL A 13 6.00 48.78 -18.80
N PRO A 14 5.60 47.53 -19.04
CA PRO A 14 6.51 46.58 -19.68
C PRO A 14 6.85 47.08 -21.07
N ARG A 15 8.13 47.27 -21.35
CA ARG A 15 8.66 47.64 -22.66
C ARG A 15 8.23 46.56 -23.66
N ARG A 16 7.41 46.95 -24.60
CA ARG A 16 6.99 46.16 -25.78
C ARG A 16 8.23 45.91 -26.63
N GLY A 17 8.92 44.79 -26.37
CA GLY A 17 10.15 44.45 -27.11
C GLY A 17 10.92 43.22 -26.64
N ASP A 18 10.57 42.64 -25.49
CA ASP A 18 11.16 41.36 -25.09
C ASP A 18 10.57 40.24 -25.96
N ARG A 19 11.12 40.05 -27.16
CA ARG A 19 11.02 38.80 -27.89
C ARG A 19 11.61 37.75 -26.96
N VAL A 20 10.75 37.02 -26.24
CA VAL A 20 11.12 35.83 -25.50
C VAL A 20 11.83 34.93 -26.50
N SER A 21 13.14 34.88 -26.43
CA SER A 21 13.95 34.12 -27.37
C SER A 21 13.60 32.65 -27.20
N MET A 22 12.87 32.07 -28.15
CA MET A 22 12.53 30.63 -28.20
C MET A 22 13.79 29.74 -28.05
N GLY A 23 15.00 30.28 -28.28
CA GLY A 23 16.25 29.57 -28.08
C GLY A 23 16.64 29.24 -26.65
N ARG A 24 16.11 29.95 -25.64
CA ARG A 24 16.38 29.61 -24.22
C ARG A 24 15.52 28.46 -23.70
N TRP A 25 14.28 28.36 -24.17
CA TRP A 25 13.37 27.24 -23.84
C TRP A 25 13.89 25.92 -24.43
N GLY A 26 14.31 25.91 -25.69
CA GLY A 26 14.85 24.72 -26.33
C GLY A 26 16.12 24.15 -25.66
N ARG A 27 17.04 25.01 -25.21
CA ARG A 27 18.27 24.58 -24.53
C ARG A 27 18.03 24.04 -23.11
N SER A 28 17.02 24.53 -22.39
CA SER A 28 16.68 23.99 -21.08
C SER A 28 15.95 22.64 -21.19
N GLN A 29 15.09 22.47 -22.19
CA GLN A 29 14.43 21.22 -22.49
C GLN A 29 15.43 20.17 -23.01
N ALA A 30 16.37 20.53 -23.88
CA ALA A 30 17.40 19.62 -24.35
C ALA A 30 18.29 19.11 -23.20
N ARG A 31 18.68 19.97 -22.27
CA ARG A 31 19.41 19.58 -21.06
C ARG A 31 18.59 18.66 -20.15
N PHE A 32 17.30 18.97 -19.93
CA PHE A 32 16.41 18.09 -19.16
C PHE A 32 16.28 16.71 -19.84
N LEU A 33 16.05 16.69 -21.13
CA LEU A 33 15.97 15.44 -21.91
C LEU A 33 17.27 14.64 -21.87
N SER A 34 18.45 15.27 -21.96
CA SER A 34 19.73 14.56 -21.90
C SER A 34 20.00 13.92 -20.53
N PHE A 35 19.51 14.49 -19.41
CA PHE A 35 19.55 13.86 -18.09
C PHE A 35 18.50 12.76 -17.92
N PHE A 36 17.30 12.96 -18.49
CA PHE A 36 16.21 11.99 -18.37
C PHE A 36 16.36 10.79 -19.31
N LEU A 37 17.00 10.98 -20.48
CA LEU A 37 17.11 9.98 -21.55
C LEU A 37 17.75 8.65 -21.10
N PRO A 38 18.89 8.63 -20.37
CA PRO A 38 19.47 7.37 -19.90
C PRO A 38 18.50 6.60 -19.01
N ALA A 39 17.88 7.27 -18.04
CA ALA A 39 16.90 6.64 -17.15
C ALA A 39 15.67 6.13 -17.92
N ALA A 40 15.18 6.90 -18.90
CA ALA A 40 14.06 6.50 -19.74
C ALA A 40 14.40 5.27 -20.60
N ILE A 41 15.61 5.21 -21.18
CA ILE A 41 16.08 4.05 -21.95
C ILE A 41 16.11 2.80 -21.07
N PHE A 42 16.72 2.88 -19.88
CA PHE A 42 16.76 1.76 -18.96
C PHE A 42 15.35 1.30 -18.56
N LEU A 43 14.45 2.24 -18.28
CA LEU A 43 13.05 1.93 -17.95
C LEU A 43 12.34 1.24 -19.13
N ILE A 44 12.52 1.72 -20.35
CA ILE A 44 11.90 1.12 -21.53
C ILE A 44 12.45 -0.29 -21.76
N VAL A 45 13.78 -0.45 -21.76
CA VAL A 45 14.42 -1.73 -22.10
C VAL A 45 14.27 -2.78 -21.00
N LEU A 46 14.40 -2.39 -19.72
CA LEU A 46 14.41 -3.34 -18.61
C LEU A 46 13.05 -3.53 -17.94
N VAL A 47 12.08 -2.65 -18.16
CA VAL A 47 10.77 -2.72 -17.53
C VAL A 47 9.65 -2.83 -18.57
N ILE A 48 9.53 -1.85 -19.46
CA ILE A 48 8.40 -1.82 -20.40
C ILE A 48 8.49 -2.95 -21.41
N TYR A 49 9.65 -3.17 -22.02
CA TYR A 49 9.83 -4.24 -23.01
C TYR A 49 9.53 -5.64 -22.43
N PRO A 50 10.07 -6.06 -21.28
CA PRO A 50 9.71 -7.35 -20.69
C PRO A 50 8.23 -7.47 -20.31
N ILE A 51 7.59 -6.39 -19.85
CA ILE A 51 6.14 -6.41 -19.56
C ILE A 51 5.35 -6.67 -20.85
N VAL A 52 5.66 -5.94 -21.93
CA VAL A 52 4.99 -6.14 -23.22
C VAL A 52 5.26 -7.52 -23.77
N ALA A 53 6.50 -8.01 -23.71
CA ALA A 53 6.86 -9.36 -24.13
C ALA A 53 6.11 -10.44 -23.34
N THR A 54 5.99 -10.29 -22.03
CA THR A 54 5.21 -11.21 -21.18
C THR A 54 3.73 -11.17 -21.54
N LEU A 55 3.17 -9.97 -21.73
CA LEU A 55 1.78 -9.82 -22.16
C LEU A 55 1.52 -10.49 -23.51
N THR A 56 2.39 -10.29 -24.50
CA THR A 56 2.24 -10.95 -25.81
C THR A 56 2.37 -12.46 -25.69
N LEU A 57 3.34 -12.94 -24.91
CA LEU A 57 3.58 -14.38 -24.72
C LEU A 57 2.37 -15.09 -24.06
N SER A 58 1.60 -14.40 -23.23
CA SER A 58 0.40 -14.98 -22.61
C SER A 58 -0.71 -15.36 -23.61
N PHE A 59 -0.67 -14.77 -24.84
CA PHE A 59 -1.59 -15.09 -25.93
C PHE A 59 -1.03 -16.06 -26.96
N VAL A 60 0.19 -16.57 -26.75
CA VAL A 60 0.87 -17.49 -27.67
C VAL A 60 0.85 -18.90 -27.07
N ALA A 61 0.46 -19.88 -27.86
CA ALA A 61 0.49 -21.29 -27.47
C ALA A 61 1.94 -21.83 -27.40
N PRO A 62 2.20 -22.97 -26.76
CA PRO A 62 3.55 -23.56 -26.68
C PRO A 62 4.16 -23.89 -28.06
N ASP A 63 3.33 -24.09 -29.09
CA ASP A 63 3.75 -24.34 -30.48
C ASP A 63 4.08 -23.06 -31.27
N GLY A 64 3.94 -21.89 -30.63
CA GLY A 64 4.17 -20.58 -31.24
C GLY A 64 2.95 -20.00 -32.00
N SER A 65 1.84 -20.72 -32.07
CA SER A 65 0.60 -20.21 -32.69
C SER A 65 -0.14 -19.23 -31.79
N TYR A 66 -1.01 -18.41 -32.36
CA TYR A 66 -1.85 -17.50 -31.58
C TYR A 66 -2.99 -18.26 -30.88
N ALA A 67 -2.94 -18.30 -29.55
CA ALA A 67 -3.91 -19.03 -28.71
C ALA A 67 -5.09 -18.19 -28.22
N GLY A 68 -5.08 -16.85 -28.43
CA GLY A 68 -6.11 -15.98 -27.88
C GLY A 68 -6.21 -16.13 -26.35
N LEU A 69 -7.42 -16.40 -25.85
CA LEU A 69 -7.68 -16.56 -24.41
C LEU A 69 -7.61 -18.01 -23.92
N GLN A 70 -7.22 -18.98 -24.75
CA GLN A 70 -7.17 -20.41 -24.36
C GLN A 70 -6.21 -20.63 -23.20
N ASN A 71 -5.01 -20.00 -23.20
CA ASN A 71 -4.06 -20.10 -22.11
C ASN A 71 -4.64 -19.61 -20.78
N TYR A 72 -5.43 -18.52 -20.83
CA TYR A 72 -6.12 -18.01 -19.63
C TYR A 72 -7.19 -18.99 -19.15
N GLY A 73 -7.96 -19.58 -20.07
CA GLY A 73 -8.95 -20.61 -19.74
C GLY A 73 -8.32 -21.83 -19.10
N SER A 74 -7.20 -22.33 -19.62
CA SER A 74 -6.49 -23.49 -19.08
C SER A 74 -5.88 -23.23 -17.70
N VAL A 75 -5.26 -22.05 -17.49
CA VAL A 75 -4.64 -21.70 -16.21
C VAL A 75 -5.71 -21.42 -15.15
N LEU A 76 -6.72 -20.61 -15.44
CA LEU A 76 -7.77 -20.26 -14.47
C LEU A 76 -8.72 -21.41 -14.18
N GLY A 77 -8.94 -22.31 -15.14
CA GLY A 77 -9.75 -23.52 -14.98
C GLY A 77 -9.01 -24.67 -14.28
N SER A 78 -7.70 -24.54 -14.09
CA SER A 78 -6.91 -25.55 -13.38
C SER A 78 -7.25 -25.57 -11.88
N PRO A 79 -7.45 -26.76 -11.27
CA PRO A 79 -7.58 -26.92 -9.82
C PRO A 79 -6.38 -26.36 -9.04
N ASP A 80 -5.20 -26.34 -9.65
CA ASP A 80 -3.99 -25.75 -9.05
C ASP A 80 -4.10 -24.25 -8.88
N THR A 81 -4.88 -23.54 -9.75
CA THR A 81 -5.09 -22.11 -9.66
C THR A 81 -6.30 -21.78 -8.80
N PHE A 82 -7.42 -22.47 -9.03
CA PHE A 82 -8.67 -22.22 -8.32
C PHE A 82 -9.42 -23.52 -8.07
N ASN A 83 -9.51 -23.94 -6.81
CA ASN A 83 -10.22 -25.13 -6.39
C ASN A 83 -11.32 -24.78 -5.36
N PRO A 84 -12.55 -24.49 -5.80
CA PRO A 84 -13.64 -24.13 -4.88
C PRO A 84 -14.08 -25.30 -3.98
N ALA A 85 -13.76 -26.55 -4.35
CA ALA A 85 -14.08 -27.72 -3.54
C ALA A 85 -13.35 -27.71 -2.18
N CYS A 86 -12.28 -26.92 -2.03
CA CYS A 86 -11.56 -26.80 -0.76
C CYS A 86 -12.42 -26.20 0.36
N LEU A 87 -13.43 -25.42 0.06
CA LEU A 87 -14.36 -24.88 1.06
C LEU A 87 -15.17 -25.97 1.78
N GLN A 88 -15.33 -27.14 1.14
CA GLN A 88 -16.03 -28.28 1.69
C GLN A 88 -15.09 -29.40 2.14
N ARG A 89 -14.01 -29.63 1.40
CA ARG A 89 -13.10 -30.78 1.60
C ARG A 89 -11.79 -30.41 2.29
N GLY A 90 -11.51 -29.11 2.48
CA GLY A 90 -10.21 -28.64 2.95
C GLY A 90 -9.16 -28.55 1.85
N PRO A 91 -7.95 -28.03 2.18
CA PRO A 91 -6.85 -27.85 1.22
C PRO A 91 -6.48 -29.13 0.45
N PRO A 92 -5.96 -28.99 -0.80
CA PRO A 92 -5.49 -27.76 -1.42
C PRO A 92 -6.58 -26.88 -2.05
N CYS A 93 -6.47 -25.56 -1.86
CA CYS A 93 -7.47 -24.58 -2.35
C CYS A 93 -7.12 -23.99 -3.73
N GLY A 94 -5.92 -24.20 -4.20
CA GLY A 94 -5.35 -23.54 -5.36
C GLY A 94 -4.72 -22.18 -5.01
N THR A 95 -3.82 -21.75 -5.88
CA THR A 95 -2.93 -20.62 -5.62
C THR A 95 -3.66 -19.30 -5.40
N LEU A 96 -4.77 -19.07 -6.09
CA LEU A 96 -5.56 -17.85 -5.96
C LEU A 96 -6.20 -17.73 -4.58
N LEU A 97 -6.85 -18.79 -4.09
CA LEU A 97 -7.47 -18.81 -2.76
C LEU A 97 -6.41 -18.77 -1.66
N ASN A 98 -5.29 -19.47 -1.83
CA ASN A 98 -4.18 -19.41 -0.88
C ASN A 98 -3.62 -17.97 -0.73
N ASN A 99 -3.44 -17.24 -1.84
CA ASN A 99 -3.05 -15.82 -1.79
C ASN A 99 -4.10 -14.97 -1.05
N LEU A 100 -5.40 -15.19 -1.31
CA LEU A 100 -6.47 -14.45 -0.63
C LEU A 100 -6.51 -14.76 0.86
N ILE A 101 -6.34 -16.03 1.26
CA ILE A 101 -6.25 -16.44 2.67
C ILE A 101 -5.03 -15.79 3.32
N TRP A 102 -3.87 -15.81 2.62
CA TRP A 102 -2.64 -15.18 3.11
C TRP A 102 -2.87 -13.69 3.39
N ILE A 103 -3.33 -12.95 2.40
CA ILE A 103 -3.64 -11.51 2.52
C ILE A 103 -4.67 -11.27 3.63
N GLY A 104 -5.73 -12.08 3.66
CA GLY A 104 -6.83 -11.93 4.62
C GLY A 104 -6.43 -12.12 6.09
N ILE A 105 -5.41 -12.93 6.36
CA ILE A 105 -4.93 -13.22 7.72
C ILE A 105 -3.67 -12.43 8.04
N HIS A 106 -2.64 -12.51 7.20
CA HIS A 106 -1.32 -11.94 7.48
C HIS A 106 -1.35 -10.41 7.53
N LEU A 107 -1.97 -9.75 6.54
CA LEU A 107 -2.04 -8.30 6.47
C LEU A 107 -2.68 -7.67 7.73
N PRO A 108 -3.90 -8.08 8.16
CA PRO A 108 -4.50 -7.52 9.38
C PRO A 108 -3.66 -7.78 10.63
N LEU A 109 -3.11 -8.99 10.77
CA LEU A 109 -2.28 -9.33 11.93
C LEU A 109 -1.01 -8.47 11.98
N THR A 110 -0.32 -8.32 10.87
CA THR A 110 0.91 -7.52 10.76
C THR A 110 0.64 -6.04 11.06
N VAL A 111 -0.45 -5.49 10.51
CA VAL A 111 -0.86 -4.10 10.76
C VAL A 111 -1.23 -3.89 12.23
N PHE A 112 -2.03 -4.80 12.80
CA PHE A 112 -2.45 -4.70 14.19
C PHE A 112 -1.27 -4.87 15.16
N MET A 113 -0.45 -5.92 14.98
CA MET A 113 0.71 -6.19 15.85
C MET A 113 1.73 -5.07 15.76
N GLY A 114 1.99 -4.54 14.57
CA GLY A 114 2.90 -3.40 14.38
C GLY A 114 2.41 -2.15 15.09
N LEU A 115 1.12 -1.80 14.98
CA LEU A 115 0.52 -0.68 15.69
C LEU A 115 0.56 -0.88 17.20
N PHE A 116 0.17 -2.05 17.65
CA PHE A 116 0.16 -2.40 19.07
C PHE A 116 1.57 -2.25 19.67
N LEU A 117 2.59 -2.83 19.06
CA LEU A 117 3.97 -2.72 19.50
C LEU A 117 4.52 -1.30 19.42
N ALA A 118 4.17 -0.54 18.38
CA ALA A 118 4.59 0.85 18.25
C ALA A 118 4.07 1.73 19.39
N VAL A 119 2.79 1.57 19.76
CA VAL A 119 2.15 2.29 20.86
C VAL A 119 2.71 1.81 22.20
N LEU A 120 2.83 0.50 22.42
CA LEU A 120 3.35 -0.09 23.67
C LEU A 120 4.78 0.38 23.96
N LEU A 121 5.62 0.43 22.92
CA LEU A 121 7.04 0.79 23.04
C LEU A 121 7.30 2.30 22.92
N GLN A 122 6.28 3.16 22.91
CA GLN A 122 6.44 4.60 22.71
C GLN A 122 7.22 5.26 23.86
N ASN A 123 6.92 4.88 25.10
CA ASN A 123 7.46 5.53 26.31
C ASN A 123 8.32 4.58 27.17
N VAL A 124 8.76 3.45 26.62
CA VAL A 124 9.54 2.45 27.36
C VAL A 124 11.04 2.77 27.30
N ARG A 125 11.71 2.74 28.44
CA ARG A 125 13.18 2.84 28.50
C ARG A 125 13.80 1.61 27.81
N GLY A 126 14.77 1.82 26.92
CA GLY A 126 15.37 0.74 26.14
C GLY A 126 14.54 0.26 24.94
N ALA A 127 13.44 0.94 24.60
CA ALA A 127 12.58 0.61 23.47
C ALA A 127 13.35 0.45 22.14
N SER A 128 14.42 1.22 21.94
CA SER A 128 15.25 1.13 20.72
C SER A 128 15.87 -0.26 20.55
N PHE A 129 16.36 -0.86 21.64
CA PHE A 129 16.91 -2.21 21.60
C PHE A 129 15.84 -3.26 21.25
N VAL A 130 14.68 -3.18 21.91
CA VAL A 130 13.55 -4.10 21.64
C VAL A 130 13.06 -3.95 20.21
N LYS A 131 12.91 -2.70 19.72
CA LYS A 131 12.54 -2.42 18.33
C LYS A 131 13.55 -2.99 17.33
N SER A 132 14.86 -2.90 17.64
CA SER A 132 15.91 -3.47 16.80
C SER A 132 15.83 -4.99 16.72
N LEU A 133 15.55 -5.67 17.83
CA LEU A 133 15.36 -7.13 17.86
C LEU A 133 14.13 -7.56 17.03
N ILE A 134 13.03 -6.86 17.17
CA ILE A 134 11.81 -7.16 16.38
C ILE A 134 12.05 -6.89 14.89
N PHE A 135 12.79 -5.81 14.59
CA PHE A 135 13.12 -5.44 13.20
C PHE A 135 14.08 -6.44 12.52
N LEU A 136 14.85 -7.21 13.29
CA LEU A 136 15.77 -8.23 12.77
C LEU A 136 15.03 -9.24 11.86
N GLY A 137 13.77 -9.54 12.16
CA GLY A 137 12.94 -10.40 11.33
C GLY A 137 12.79 -9.89 9.89
N MET A 138 12.65 -8.58 9.70
CA MET A 138 12.52 -7.97 8.37
C MET A 138 13.84 -7.96 7.58
N VAL A 139 15.00 -7.88 8.28
CA VAL A 139 16.31 -7.86 7.62
C VAL A 139 16.71 -9.25 7.14
N THR A 140 16.12 -10.30 7.72
CA THR A 140 16.41 -11.70 7.33
C THR A 140 15.88 -11.98 5.93
N PRO A 141 16.68 -12.54 5.00
CA PRO A 141 16.19 -12.94 3.68
C PRO A 141 15.00 -13.89 3.78
N LEU A 142 13.94 -13.63 3.02
CA LEU A 142 12.67 -14.36 3.14
C LEU A 142 12.81 -15.88 2.90
N ILE A 143 13.72 -16.28 2.01
CA ILE A 143 14.00 -17.70 1.79
C ILE A 143 14.60 -18.36 3.05
N VAL A 144 15.45 -17.65 3.78
CA VAL A 144 16.03 -18.12 5.06
C VAL A 144 14.94 -18.23 6.11
N VAL A 145 14.02 -17.25 6.17
CA VAL A 145 12.83 -17.34 7.04
C VAL A 145 12.03 -18.59 6.73
N GLY A 146 11.82 -18.92 5.44
CA GLY A 146 11.17 -20.17 5.02
C GLY A 146 11.89 -21.42 5.53
N VAL A 147 13.22 -21.46 5.38
CA VAL A 147 14.03 -22.60 5.88
C VAL A 147 13.95 -22.71 7.41
N VAL A 148 14.02 -21.60 8.14
CA VAL A 148 13.84 -21.60 9.61
C VAL A 148 12.46 -22.12 10.00
N LEU A 149 11.39 -21.65 9.30
CA LEU A 149 10.03 -22.11 9.54
C LEU A 149 9.88 -23.61 9.25
N ARG A 150 10.61 -24.13 8.27
CA ARG A 150 10.63 -25.59 8.05
C ARG A 150 11.05 -26.33 9.31
N PHE A 151 12.18 -25.97 9.94
CA PHE A 151 12.62 -26.61 11.18
C PHE A 151 11.65 -26.37 12.35
N VAL A 152 11.02 -25.20 12.41
CA VAL A 152 10.05 -24.87 13.47
C VAL A 152 8.76 -25.69 13.37
N LEU A 153 8.35 -26.03 12.14
CA LEU A 153 7.06 -26.72 11.84
C LEU A 153 7.21 -28.23 11.66
N GLU A 154 8.44 -28.74 11.53
CA GLU A 154 8.71 -30.16 11.23
C GLU A 154 8.57 -31.05 12.47
N TYR A 155 7.74 -32.10 12.38
CA TYR A 155 7.62 -33.10 13.43
C TYR A 155 8.74 -34.15 13.29
N PRO A 156 9.33 -34.69 14.38
CA PRO A 156 9.03 -34.43 15.81
C PRO A 156 9.90 -33.34 16.44
N ILE A 157 10.80 -32.70 15.72
CA ILE A 157 11.85 -31.82 16.26
C ILE A 157 11.42 -30.36 16.37
N GLY A 158 10.37 -29.97 15.68
CA GLY A 158 9.92 -28.59 15.58
C GLY A 158 9.28 -28.05 16.87
N VAL A 159 9.49 -26.76 17.12
CA VAL A 159 8.99 -26.09 18.31
C VAL A 159 7.45 -26.07 18.32
N VAL A 160 6.81 -25.88 17.17
CA VAL A 160 5.34 -25.78 17.05
C VAL A 160 4.65 -27.09 17.39
N PRO A 161 4.98 -28.25 16.79
CA PRO A 161 4.42 -29.54 17.21
C PRO A 161 4.67 -29.83 18.69
N ALA A 162 5.92 -29.65 19.16
CA ALA A 162 6.29 -29.89 20.55
C ALA A 162 5.47 -29.04 21.53
N PHE A 163 5.22 -27.76 21.22
CA PHE A 163 4.37 -26.88 22.02
C PHE A 163 2.93 -27.37 22.12
N PHE A 164 2.32 -27.80 21.03
CA PHE A 164 0.96 -28.34 21.02
C PHE A 164 0.88 -29.71 21.69
N GLY A 165 1.91 -30.54 21.53
CA GLY A 165 2.07 -31.80 22.25
C GLY A 165 2.12 -31.59 23.77
N TRP A 166 2.90 -30.59 24.23
CA TRP A 166 2.97 -30.18 25.64
C TRP A 166 1.62 -29.68 26.18
N LEU A 167 0.84 -28.95 25.38
CA LEU A 167 -0.52 -28.54 25.73
C LEU A 167 -1.54 -29.68 25.68
N GLY A 168 -1.18 -30.88 25.23
CA GLY A 168 -2.08 -32.03 25.07
C GLY A 168 -3.02 -31.93 23.86
N ILE A 169 -2.77 -31.00 22.94
CA ILE A 169 -3.59 -30.78 21.73
C ILE A 169 -3.06 -31.67 20.60
N LYS A 170 -3.41 -32.96 20.67
CA LYS A 170 -2.93 -34.00 19.72
C LYS A 170 -3.24 -33.71 18.25
N SER A 171 -4.32 -32.98 17.94
CA SER A 171 -4.68 -32.60 16.57
C SER A 171 -3.71 -31.65 15.91
N LEU A 172 -2.91 -30.90 16.70
CA LEU A 172 -1.89 -29.97 16.24
C LEU A 172 -0.45 -30.47 16.54
N ASP A 173 -0.29 -31.58 17.26
CA ASP A 173 0.96 -32.29 17.46
C ASP A 173 1.25 -33.21 16.26
N VAL A 174 1.39 -32.58 15.10
CA VAL A 174 1.57 -33.24 13.81
C VAL A 174 2.67 -32.55 13.01
N ASN A 175 3.11 -33.17 11.92
CA ASN A 175 4.01 -32.49 10.99
C ASN A 175 3.22 -31.46 10.16
N TRP A 176 3.39 -30.18 10.49
CA TRP A 176 2.68 -29.07 9.83
C TRP A 176 3.07 -28.92 8.37
N LEU A 177 4.26 -29.37 7.97
CA LEU A 177 4.75 -29.26 6.59
C LEU A 177 4.07 -30.23 5.61
N VAL A 178 3.63 -31.38 6.11
CA VAL A 178 2.98 -32.41 5.29
C VAL A 178 1.48 -32.50 5.52
N THR A 179 0.96 -31.77 6.50
CA THR A 179 -0.47 -31.72 6.78
C THR A 179 -1.09 -30.52 6.05
N PRO A 180 -1.94 -30.74 5.02
CA PRO A 180 -2.45 -29.66 4.17
C PRO A 180 -3.20 -28.57 4.94
N ASN A 181 -3.93 -28.92 6.01
CA ASN A 181 -4.73 -27.99 6.81
C ASN A 181 -3.87 -27.05 7.68
N THR A 182 -2.65 -27.41 8.03
CA THR A 182 -1.80 -26.65 8.94
C THR A 182 -0.69 -25.90 8.24
N LEU A 183 -0.21 -26.39 7.09
CA LEU A 183 0.94 -25.83 6.38
C LEU A 183 0.77 -24.35 6.05
N LEU A 184 -0.29 -23.98 5.34
CA LEU A 184 -0.52 -22.60 4.93
C LEU A 184 -0.62 -21.67 6.14
N LEU A 185 -1.38 -22.06 7.16
CA LEU A 185 -1.53 -21.27 8.39
C LEU A 185 -0.21 -21.18 9.17
N GLY A 186 0.55 -22.28 9.25
CA GLY A 186 1.87 -22.28 9.89
C GLY A 186 2.84 -21.28 9.24
N LEU A 187 2.86 -21.22 7.92
CA LEU A 187 3.67 -20.26 7.19
C LEU A 187 3.16 -18.83 7.39
N ILE A 188 1.85 -18.61 7.35
CA ILE A 188 1.26 -17.29 7.60
C ILE A 188 1.63 -16.77 8.99
N PHE A 189 1.33 -17.53 10.04
CA PHE A 189 1.62 -17.11 11.43
C PHE A 189 3.12 -16.98 11.68
N GLY A 190 3.92 -17.92 11.12
CA GLY A 190 5.37 -17.87 11.24
C GLY A 190 6.00 -16.64 10.62
N THR A 191 5.38 -16.03 9.61
CA THR A 191 5.90 -14.83 8.94
C THR A 191 5.41 -13.51 9.52
N VAL A 192 4.33 -13.52 10.30
CA VAL A 192 3.80 -12.29 10.92
C VAL A 192 4.87 -11.54 11.70
N TRP A 193 5.74 -12.22 12.46
CA TRP A 193 6.78 -11.55 13.24
C TRP A 193 7.77 -10.78 12.37
N SER A 194 8.15 -11.31 11.21
CA SER A 194 9.14 -10.66 10.33
C SER A 194 8.60 -9.36 9.72
N TRP A 195 7.31 -9.34 9.37
CA TRP A 195 6.65 -8.16 8.81
C TRP A 195 6.15 -7.17 9.86
N THR A 196 5.88 -7.64 11.07
CA THR A 196 5.52 -6.80 12.23
C THR A 196 6.60 -5.77 12.52
N GLY A 197 7.88 -6.11 12.33
CA GLY A 197 9.00 -5.18 12.47
C GLY A 197 8.89 -3.96 11.56
N PHE A 198 8.55 -4.16 10.29
CA PHE A 198 8.30 -3.07 9.34
C PHE A 198 7.13 -2.18 9.79
N SER A 199 5.97 -2.78 10.05
CA SER A 199 4.79 -2.04 10.50
C SER A 199 5.06 -1.25 11.77
N MET A 200 5.72 -1.86 12.76
CA MET A 200 6.08 -1.21 14.03
C MET A 200 6.97 0.02 13.83
N ILE A 201 7.99 -0.06 12.98
CA ILE A 201 8.90 1.07 12.74
C ILE A 201 8.18 2.19 12.03
N VAL A 202 7.39 1.90 10.99
CA VAL A 202 6.64 2.90 10.24
C VAL A 202 5.59 3.58 11.13
N TYR A 203 4.88 2.82 11.98
CA TYR A 203 3.98 3.40 12.98
C TYR A 203 4.72 4.21 14.03
N SER A 204 5.88 3.74 14.51
CA SER A 204 6.69 4.49 15.47
C SER A 204 7.11 5.85 14.89
N ALA A 205 7.54 5.88 13.62
CA ALA A 205 7.86 7.13 12.93
C ALA A 205 6.60 8.03 12.79
N GLY A 206 5.45 7.45 12.44
CA GLY A 206 4.19 8.20 12.39
C GLY A 206 3.77 8.79 13.73
N LEU A 207 3.96 8.05 14.84
CA LEU A 207 3.66 8.55 16.19
C LEU A 207 4.52 9.76 16.57
N THR A 208 5.78 9.84 16.14
CA THR A 208 6.66 10.98 16.44
C THR A 208 6.24 12.27 15.70
N THR A 209 5.43 12.17 14.65
CA THR A 209 4.93 13.35 13.91
C THR A 209 3.73 14.01 14.59
N ILE A 210 3.11 13.37 15.58
CA ILE A 210 1.96 13.89 16.31
C ILE A 210 2.47 14.83 17.41
N PRO A 211 2.08 16.13 17.43
CA PRO A 211 2.49 17.07 18.47
C PRO A 211 2.06 16.59 19.86
N LYS A 212 2.96 16.70 20.83
CA LYS A 212 2.71 16.27 22.22
C LYS A 212 1.55 17.02 22.86
N ASP A 213 1.36 18.28 22.49
CA ASP A 213 0.31 19.16 22.99
C ASP A 213 -1.09 18.56 22.85
N TYR A 214 -1.33 17.75 21.80
CA TYR A 214 -2.63 17.08 21.62
C TYR A 214 -2.89 16.03 22.71
N PHE A 215 -1.85 15.34 23.15
CA PHE A 215 -1.96 14.34 24.20
C PHE A 215 -2.09 15.01 25.59
N GLU A 216 -1.35 16.09 25.81
CA GLU A 216 -1.36 16.86 27.07
C GLU A 216 -2.71 17.56 27.26
N ALA A 217 -3.23 18.25 26.24
CA ALA A 217 -4.54 18.89 26.28
C ALA A 217 -5.65 17.86 26.59
N ALA A 218 -5.64 16.72 25.89
CA ALA A 218 -6.64 15.67 26.11
C ALA A 218 -6.60 15.09 27.54
N ARG A 219 -5.39 14.96 28.13
CA ARG A 219 -5.27 14.52 29.53
C ARG A 219 -5.77 15.56 30.51
N VAL A 220 -5.55 16.85 30.25
CA VAL A 220 -6.10 17.96 31.07
C VAL A 220 -7.63 17.95 31.00
N ASP A 221 -8.20 17.63 29.82
CA ASP A 221 -9.65 17.47 29.62
C ASP A 221 -10.23 16.17 30.25
N GLY A 222 -9.38 15.35 30.93
CA GLY A 222 -9.80 14.12 31.60
C GLY A 222 -10.03 12.93 30.67
N ALA A 223 -9.51 12.97 29.43
CA ALA A 223 -9.66 11.82 28.52
C ALA A 223 -8.79 10.64 28.96
N SER A 224 -9.37 9.44 28.94
CA SER A 224 -8.64 8.19 29.16
C SER A 224 -7.69 7.88 28.01
N GLU A 225 -6.64 7.08 28.26
CA GLU A 225 -5.66 6.67 27.21
C GLU A 225 -6.33 5.98 26.03
N TRP A 226 -7.40 5.21 26.25
CA TRP A 226 -8.20 4.60 25.19
C TRP A 226 -8.96 5.64 24.35
N GLN A 227 -9.49 6.70 25.00
CA GLN A 227 -10.13 7.80 24.29
C GLN A 227 -9.14 8.60 23.47
N ILE A 228 -7.94 8.85 24.01
CA ILE A 228 -6.81 9.49 23.30
C ILE A 228 -6.42 8.65 22.09
N PHE A 229 -6.23 7.33 22.28
CA PHE A 229 -5.91 6.44 21.17
C PHE A 229 -6.98 6.48 20.08
N ARG A 230 -8.25 6.32 20.44
CA ARG A 230 -9.34 6.22 19.46
C ARG A 230 -9.66 7.53 18.75
N LYS A 231 -9.57 8.68 19.47
CA LYS A 231 -9.99 9.99 18.95
C LYS A 231 -8.84 10.82 18.36
N ILE A 232 -7.60 10.58 18.80
CA ILE A 232 -6.42 11.36 18.38
C ILE A 232 -5.44 10.48 17.62
N THR A 233 -4.88 9.45 18.28
CA THR A 233 -3.79 8.64 17.70
C THR A 233 -4.21 7.90 16.44
N TRP A 234 -5.29 7.12 16.52
CA TRP A 234 -5.76 6.31 15.39
C TRP A 234 -6.15 7.14 14.16
N PRO A 235 -6.95 8.23 14.27
CA PRO A 235 -7.29 9.05 13.11
C PRO A 235 -6.09 9.72 12.45
N LEU A 236 -5.11 10.18 13.23
CA LEU A 236 -3.89 10.81 12.72
C LEU A 236 -2.93 9.80 12.08
N LEU A 237 -2.96 8.53 12.50
CA LEU A 237 -2.17 7.44 11.90
C LEU A 237 -2.81 6.80 10.67
N ARG A 238 -4.05 7.15 10.28
CA ARG A 238 -4.70 6.58 9.08
C ARG A 238 -3.86 6.70 7.80
N PRO A 239 -3.21 7.83 7.49
CA PRO A 239 -2.35 7.93 6.31
C PRO A 239 -1.16 6.96 6.39
N VAL A 240 -0.56 6.82 7.59
CA VAL A 240 0.54 5.89 7.84
C VAL A 240 0.09 4.44 7.68
N THR A 241 -1.08 4.10 8.23
CA THR A 241 -1.71 2.79 8.05
C THR A 241 -1.92 2.46 6.57
N LEU A 242 -2.38 3.44 5.78
CA LEU A 242 -2.56 3.23 4.35
C LEU A 242 -1.25 2.91 3.62
N VAL A 243 -0.15 3.56 4.00
CA VAL A 243 1.19 3.24 3.47
C VAL A 243 1.59 1.81 3.83
N ILE A 244 1.44 1.42 5.12
CA ILE A 244 1.78 0.07 5.58
C ILE A 244 0.95 -0.98 4.82
N VAL A 245 -0.36 -0.80 4.75
CA VAL A 245 -1.27 -1.70 4.01
C VAL A 245 -0.87 -1.81 2.55
N THR A 246 -0.53 -0.69 1.90
CA THR A 246 -0.10 -0.69 0.50
C THR A 246 1.16 -1.51 0.29
N MET A 247 2.19 -1.23 1.08
CA MET A 247 3.48 -1.91 0.96
C MET A 247 3.37 -3.41 1.25
N THR A 248 2.69 -3.77 2.35
CA THR A 248 2.48 -5.16 2.74
C THR A 248 1.71 -5.92 1.66
N LEU A 249 0.61 -5.36 1.16
CA LEU A 249 -0.23 -5.99 0.13
C LEU A 249 0.53 -6.19 -1.20
N LEU A 250 1.34 -5.21 -1.63
CA LEU A 250 2.15 -5.34 -2.83
C LEU A 250 3.23 -6.44 -2.69
N TRP A 251 3.70 -6.70 -1.49
CA TRP A 251 4.64 -7.77 -1.22
C TRP A 251 3.96 -9.14 -1.18
N GLU A 252 2.81 -9.24 -0.50
CA GLU A 252 2.05 -10.48 -0.41
C GLU A 252 1.61 -11.02 -1.78
N LEU A 253 1.33 -10.14 -2.73
CA LEU A 253 1.02 -10.55 -4.11
C LEU A 253 2.22 -11.21 -4.83
N LYS A 254 3.45 -10.87 -4.42
CA LYS A 254 4.70 -11.38 -5.02
C LYS A 254 5.38 -12.44 -4.16
N LEU A 255 4.74 -12.85 -3.08
CA LEU A 255 5.29 -13.79 -2.13
C LEU A 255 5.51 -15.15 -2.78
N PHE A 256 6.73 -15.68 -2.71
CA PHE A 256 7.04 -17.08 -3.06
C PHE A 256 8.26 -17.61 -2.31
N ASP A 257 9.21 -16.75 -1.93
CA ASP A 257 10.49 -17.13 -1.32
C ASP A 257 10.32 -17.97 -0.05
N ILE A 258 9.40 -17.59 0.82
CA ILE A 258 9.13 -18.27 2.09
C ILE A 258 8.58 -19.68 1.81
N VAL A 259 7.64 -19.77 0.86
CA VAL A 259 7.04 -21.06 0.50
C VAL A 259 8.08 -21.98 -0.12
N ILE A 260 8.95 -21.48 -1.01
CA ILE A 260 10.09 -22.23 -1.57
C ILE A 260 11.00 -22.73 -0.46
N GLY A 261 11.42 -21.85 0.45
CA GLY A 261 12.33 -22.18 1.54
C GLY A 261 11.77 -23.24 2.48
N ALA A 262 10.47 -23.16 2.78
CA ALA A 262 9.80 -24.11 3.67
C ALA A 262 9.47 -25.46 3.01
N THR A 263 9.14 -25.48 1.70
CA THR A 263 8.57 -26.66 1.02
C THR A 263 9.43 -27.23 -0.10
N ASN A 264 10.69 -26.80 -0.24
CA ASN A 264 11.59 -27.20 -1.32
C ASN A 264 10.95 -27.01 -2.72
N SER A 265 10.39 -25.85 -2.97
CA SER A 265 9.80 -25.44 -4.27
C SER A 265 8.51 -26.15 -4.68
N GLN A 266 7.90 -26.97 -3.81
CA GLN A 266 6.72 -27.78 -4.17
C GLN A 266 5.38 -27.19 -3.69
N GLY A 267 5.39 -26.10 -2.88
CA GLY A 267 4.16 -25.56 -2.30
C GLY A 267 3.49 -26.49 -1.27
N GLY A 268 4.22 -27.51 -0.79
CA GLY A 268 3.73 -28.55 0.12
C GLY A 268 2.93 -29.65 -0.58
N VAL A 269 2.38 -30.56 0.20
CA VAL A 269 1.63 -31.72 -0.29
C VAL A 269 0.41 -31.24 -1.09
N GLY A 270 0.33 -31.64 -2.36
CA GLY A 270 -0.75 -31.27 -3.27
C GLY A 270 -0.86 -29.77 -3.56
N GLY A 271 0.18 -28.96 -3.26
CA GLY A 271 0.14 -27.52 -3.42
C GLY A 271 -0.65 -26.80 -2.32
N ALA A 272 -0.75 -27.38 -1.11
CA ALA A 272 -1.56 -26.83 -0.02
C ALA A 272 -1.18 -25.41 0.41
N ALA A 273 0.09 -25.01 0.24
CA ALA A 273 0.56 -23.64 0.48
C ALA A 273 1.07 -22.97 -0.80
N ASP A 274 0.72 -23.50 -1.98
CA ASP A 274 1.13 -22.90 -3.23
C ASP A 274 0.49 -21.52 -3.43
N VAL A 275 1.27 -20.60 -4.02
CA VAL A 275 0.88 -19.22 -4.26
C VAL A 275 1.11 -18.85 -5.73
N LEU A 276 0.41 -17.83 -6.24
CA LEU A 276 0.48 -17.44 -7.65
C LEU A 276 1.92 -17.22 -8.16
N ALA A 277 2.75 -16.56 -7.38
CA ALA A 277 4.13 -16.30 -7.78
C ALA A 277 4.97 -17.60 -7.84
N LEU A 278 4.71 -18.57 -6.95
CA LEU A 278 5.35 -19.88 -7.00
C LEU A 278 4.84 -20.73 -8.18
N GLN A 279 3.53 -20.67 -8.46
CA GLN A 279 2.95 -21.33 -9.65
C GLN A 279 3.57 -20.79 -10.94
N MET A 280 3.72 -19.46 -11.05
CA MET A 280 4.42 -18.84 -12.18
C MET A 280 5.85 -19.39 -12.32
N TYR A 281 6.60 -19.44 -11.21
CA TYR A 281 7.96 -19.99 -11.21
C TYR A 281 8.00 -21.45 -11.64
N ARG A 282 7.06 -22.31 -11.19
CA ARG A 282 6.98 -23.71 -11.60
C ARG A 282 6.67 -23.86 -13.09
N TYR A 283 5.73 -23.08 -13.63
CA TYR A 283 5.47 -23.09 -15.08
C TYR A 283 6.72 -22.68 -15.86
N PHE A 284 7.41 -21.64 -15.41
CA PHE A 284 8.66 -21.20 -16.03
C PHE A 284 9.75 -22.29 -15.98
N SER A 285 9.95 -22.93 -14.83
CA SER A 285 10.95 -23.98 -14.63
C SER A 285 10.65 -25.24 -15.45
N ASN A 286 9.38 -25.50 -15.73
CA ASN A 286 8.92 -26.61 -16.58
C ASN A 286 8.82 -26.23 -18.08
N ILE A 287 9.44 -25.12 -18.49
CA ILE A 287 9.49 -24.65 -19.89
C ILE A 287 8.09 -24.33 -20.47
N ASN A 288 7.07 -24.18 -19.62
CA ASN A 288 5.74 -23.74 -20.02
C ASN A 288 5.62 -22.23 -19.91
N TYR A 289 6.30 -21.52 -20.81
CA TYR A 289 6.39 -20.07 -20.76
C TYR A 289 5.05 -19.36 -21.00
N SER A 290 4.17 -19.96 -21.79
CA SER A 290 2.83 -19.40 -22.06
C SER A 290 1.99 -19.34 -20.79
N SER A 291 1.91 -20.45 -20.04
CA SER A 291 1.19 -20.47 -18.75
C SER A 291 1.87 -19.59 -17.68
N ALA A 292 3.20 -19.56 -17.64
CA ALA A 292 3.95 -18.67 -16.77
C ALA A 292 3.61 -17.20 -17.07
N ALA A 293 3.53 -16.83 -18.35
CA ALA A 293 3.18 -15.48 -18.80
C ALA A 293 1.73 -15.10 -18.43
N VAL A 294 0.80 -16.05 -18.48
CA VAL A 294 -0.58 -15.82 -17.99
C VAL A 294 -0.58 -15.44 -16.51
N VAL A 295 0.07 -16.25 -15.65
CA VAL A 295 0.11 -15.98 -14.22
C VAL A 295 0.84 -14.67 -13.92
N ALA A 296 1.95 -14.37 -14.61
CA ALA A 296 2.67 -13.10 -14.50
C ALA A 296 1.79 -11.90 -14.88
N THR A 297 0.98 -12.05 -15.93
CA THR A 297 0.02 -11.02 -16.37
C THR A 297 -1.06 -10.79 -15.31
N LEU A 298 -1.63 -11.87 -14.75
CA LEU A 298 -2.62 -11.78 -13.66
C LEU A 298 -2.02 -11.06 -12.43
N LEU A 299 -0.82 -11.44 -12.00
CA LEU A 299 -0.12 -10.79 -10.89
C LEU A 299 0.14 -9.31 -11.19
N THR A 300 0.52 -8.96 -12.41
CA THR A 300 0.72 -7.57 -12.84
C THR A 300 -0.57 -6.78 -12.76
N ILE A 301 -1.68 -7.33 -13.25
CA ILE A 301 -3.01 -6.69 -13.21
C ILE A 301 -3.44 -6.49 -11.76
N PHE A 302 -3.37 -7.51 -10.89
CA PHE A 302 -3.70 -7.37 -9.47
C PHE A 302 -2.84 -6.34 -8.77
N THR A 303 -1.53 -6.36 -9.02
CA THR A 303 -0.59 -5.37 -8.46
C THR A 303 -0.94 -3.95 -8.90
N LEU A 304 -1.27 -3.74 -10.18
CA LEU A 304 -1.68 -2.43 -10.70
C LEU A 304 -3.00 -1.96 -10.11
N ILE A 305 -4.00 -2.84 -10.01
CA ILE A 305 -5.30 -2.49 -9.39
C ILE A 305 -5.09 -2.01 -7.95
N VAL A 306 -4.30 -2.75 -7.18
CA VAL A 306 -3.98 -2.40 -5.80
C VAL A 306 -3.20 -1.09 -5.74
N ALA A 307 -2.12 -0.97 -6.51
CA ALA A 307 -1.26 0.22 -6.52
C ALA A 307 -2.05 1.48 -6.91
N VAL A 308 -2.80 1.43 -8.01
CA VAL A 308 -3.60 2.57 -8.49
C VAL A 308 -4.73 2.90 -7.51
N GLY A 309 -5.44 1.90 -7.00
CA GLY A 309 -6.54 2.10 -6.04
C GLY A 309 -6.09 2.78 -4.75
N LEU A 310 -4.99 2.30 -4.18
CA LEU A 310 -4.43 2.84 -2.93
C LEU A 310 -3.75 4.19 -3.15
N PHE A 311 -3.04 4.38 -4.26
CA PHE A 311 -2.41 5.65 -4.62
C PHE A 311 -3.44 6.78 -4.82
N ARG A 312 -4.56 6.47 -5.50
CA ARG A 312 -5.70 7.42 -5.61
C ARG A 312 -6.27 7.80 -4.25
N LYS A 313 -6.37 6.85 -3.33
CA LYS A 313 -6.84 7.10 -1.96
C LYS A 313 -5.85 7.95 -1.17
N LEU A 314 -4.54 7.73 -1.32
CA LEU A 314 -3.48 8.55 -0.73
C LEU A 314 -3.54 10.01 -1.21
N LEU A 315 -3.76 10.22 -2.51
CA LEU A 315 -3.87 11.55 -3.11
C LEU A 315 -5.22 12.22 -2.87
N GLY A 316 -6.16 11.59 -2.17
CA GLY A 316 -7.50 12.14 -1.93
C GLY A 316 -8.34 12.29 -3.21
N LEU A 317 -7.98 11.61 -4.31
CA LEU A 317 -8.69 11.71 -5.57
C LEU A 317 -10.02 10.95 -5.49
N PRO A 318 -11.18 11.59 -5.71
CA PRO A 318 -12.47 10.93 -5.59
C PRO A 318 -12.64 9.87 -6.68
N LEU A 319 -13.06 8.67 -6.29
CA LEU A 319 -13.32 7.55 -7.20
C LEU A 319 -14.46 7.80 -8.21
N ARG A 320 -15.31 8.82 -7.94
CA ARG A 320 -16.41 9.22 -8.83
C ARG A 320 -16.85 10.65 -8.46
N LYS A 321 -16.93 11.56 -9.42
CA LYS A 321 -17.69 12.81 -9.26
C LYS A 321 -19.15 12.44 -9.02
N LYS A 322 -19.59 12.43 -7.76
CA LYS A 322 -21.00 12.45 -7.43
C LYS A 322 -21.52 13.77 -8.00
N GLY A 323 -22.49 13.72 -8.90
CA GLY A 323 -23.04 14.88 -9.58
C GLY A 323 -23.24 16.04 -8.60
N ARG A 324 -22.75 17.20 -9.01
CA ARG A 324 -22.87 18.46 -8.29
C ARG A 324 -24.36 18.65 -8.03
N ARG A 325 -24.84 18.34 -6.84
CA ARG A 325 -26.11 18.87 -6.36
C ARG A 325 -25.90 20.35 -6.35
N THR A 326 -26.54 21.07 -7.26
CA THR A 326 -26.71 22.51 -7.22
C THR A 326 -27.20 22.87 -5.83
N ALA A 327 -26.37 23.62 -5.10
CA ALA A 327 -26.79 24.20 -3.83
C ALA A 327 -28.07 25.02 -4.12
N PRO A 328 -29.10 24.94 -3.26
CA PRO A 328 -30.26 25.81 -3.41
C PRO A 328 -29.76 27.24 -3.35
N SER A 329 -30.19 28.06 -4.34
CA SER A 329 -29.92 29.49 -4.39
C SER A 329 -30.41 30.11 -3.09
N VAL A 330 -29.49 30.72 -2.33
CA VAL A 330 -29.81 31.56 -1.18
C VAL A 330 -30.65 32.72 -1.70
N PRO A 331 -31.88 32.97 -1.17
CA PRO A 331 -32.66 34.14 -1.56
C PRO A 331 -31.86 35.40 -1.24
N GLN A 332 -31.64 36.26 -2.22
CA GLN A 332 -31.09 37.56 -2.00
C GLN A 332 -32.11 38.37 -1.17
N VAL A 333 -31.77 38.66 0.06
CA VAL A 333 -32.48 39.64 0.87
C VAL A 333 -32.23 40.99 0.20
N GLU A 334 -33.25 41.52 -0.50
CA GLU A 334 -33.27 42.91 -0.98
C GLU A 334 -33.16 43.84 0.24
N THR A 335 -32.02 44.47 0.40
CA THR A 335 -31.84 45.62 1.31
C THR A 335 -32.55 46.84 0.73
N LYS A 336 -33.86 46.92 0.89
CA LYS A 336 -34.66 48.13 0.83
C LYS A 336 -34.50 48.88 2.16
N SER A 337 -33.41 49.60 2.37
CA SER A 337 -33.37 50.65 3.42
C SER A 337 -32.07 51.48 3.30
N ALA A 338 -31.98 52.30 2.29
CA ALA A 338 -31.02 53.44 2.28
C ALA A 338 -31.42 54.53 1.28
N LYS A 339 -32.73 54.88 1.26
CA LYS A 339 -33.20 56.03 0.45
C LYS A 339 -34.28 56.85 1.16
N ALA A 340 -34.21 56.95 2.50
CA ALA A 340 -35.15 57.77 3.29
C ALA A 340 -34.43 58.52 4.43
N ALA A 341 -33.17 58.91 4.26
CA ALA A 341 -32.47 59.75 5.25
C ALA A 341 -31.53 60.73 4.55
N GLY A 342 -32.04 61.48 3.61
CA GLY A 342 -31.24 62.43 2.84
C GLY A 342 -31.98 63.73 2.49
N ASP A 343 -33.09 64.04 3.20
CA ASP A 343 -33.85 65.28 2.88
C ASP A 343 -34.48 65.97 4.10
N GLU A 344 -33.79 66.04 5.23
CA GLU A 344 -34.14 66.96 6.35
C GLU A 344 -32.85 67.35 7.04
N GLY A 345 -32.36 68.53 6.68
CA GLY A 345 -31.20 69.10 7.38
C GLY A 345 -30.54 70.33 6.76
N GLN A 346 -31.30 71.19 6.03
CA GLN A 346 -30.88 72.54 5.72
C GLN A 346 -31.94 73.53 6.24
N GLY A 347 -31.72 74.09 7.39
CA GLY A 347 -32.52 75.15 7.96
C GLY A 347 -32.17 75.41 9.42
N ALA A 348 -31.62 76.61 9.63
CA ALA A 348 -31.46 77.26 10.94
C ALA A 348 -30.13 77.07 11.68
N VAL A 349 -29.16 77.87 11.37
CA VAL A 349 -28.37 78.62 12.40
C VAL A 349 -28.15 80.05 11.96
N GLU A 350 -29.02 80.88 12.36
CA GLU A 350 -28.75 82.33 12.58
C GLU A 350 -29.11 82.67 14.02
N GLY A 351 -28.16 83.29 14.73
CA GLY A 351 -28.50 84.14 15.86
C GLY A 351 -27.90 83.73 17.21
N ILE A 352 -27.11 84.71 17.67
CA ILE A 352 -26.91 85.16 19.03
C ILE A 352 -25.59 84.79 19.70
N SER A 353 -24.84 85.98 19.69
CA SER A 353 -23.82 86.49 20.64
C SER A 353 -22.63 85.66 21.03
#